data_05a92ebd62b55e3daa59aba705a418c4
#
_entry.id   05a92ebd62b55e3daa59aba705a418c4
#
_cell.length_a   1.000
_cell.length_b   1.000
_cell.length_c   1.000
_cell.angle_alpha   90.00
_cell.angle_beta   90.00
_cell.angle_gamma   90.00
#
_symmetry.space_group_name_H-M   'P 1'
#
loop_
_entity.id
_entity.type
_entity.pdbx_description
1 polymer ?
#
loop_
_entity_poly.entity_id
_entity_poly.type
_entity_poly.pdbx_seq_one_letter_code
_entity_poly.pdbx_strand_id
1 'polypeptide(L)'
;MTDIIFDLYGTLISIYTNESSNQFWKRVSRKLRKYNNFTPTKLKNEYLKLCSELSKKDEEIDLLEVFKKLYNVNSAIALDIAKVFRRISIKNIKLYNGCYDLLSELKKYGYRIFLLSNAQDCFTRYELHKFKIDVFFNDIAISSNYKIKKPNPLFLKSLMKKNNIKDAIMIGNDYICDIIPAIDMKLKTIYIETETSNTVLNVSKIKGFDKKKILNQILKYTNPSN
;
A
#
# COMPACT_ATOMS: atom_id res chain seq x y z
N MET A 1 -17.75 -15.67 -10.18
CA MET A 1 -17.79 -14.93 -8.87
C MET A 1 -16.91 -13.72 -9.04
N THR A 2 -17.38 -12.53 -8.69
CA THR A 2 -16.63 -11.28 -8.76
C THR A 2 -15.64 -11.21 -7.61
N ASP A 3 -14.38 -10.90 -7.90
CA ASP A 3 -13.31 -10.79 -6.92
C ASP A 3 -13.26 -9.37 -6.34
N ILE A 4 -12.63 -9.20 -5.17
CA ILE A 4 -12.50 -7.89 -4.53
C ILE A 4 -11.01 -7.52 -4.46
N ILE A 5 -10.66 -6.35 -4.97
CA ILE A 5 -9.29 -5.82 -4.93
C ILE A 5 -9.31 -4.56 -4.07
N PHE A 6 -8.53 -4.54 -3.00
CA PHE A 6 -8.36 -3.36 -2.14
C PHE A 6 -7.01 -2.68 -2.37
N ASP A 7 -7.00 -1.37 -2.36
CA ASP A 7 -5.82 -0.61 -1.96
C ASP A 7 -5.61 -0.70 -0.43
N LEU A 8 -4.44 -0.26 0.07
CA LEU A 8 -4.09 -0.40 1.48
C LEU A 8 -4.10 0.92 2.25
N TYR A 9 -3.11 1.79 1.96
CA TYR A 9 -2.91 3.00 2.75
C TYR A 9 -3.85 4.12 2.32
N GLY A 10 -4.62 4.63 3.28
CA GLY A 10 -5.74 5.53 3.00
C GLY A 10 -7.05 4.81 2.73
N THR A 11 -7.02 3.49 2.47
CA THR A 11 -8.20 2.66 2.20
C THR A 11 -8.53 1.74 3.37
N LEU A 12 -7.62 0.87 3.79
CA LEU A 12 -7.78 -0.06 4.92
C LEU A 12 -7.01 0.39 6.17
N ILE A 13 -5.85 1.03 5.94
CA ILE A 13 -4.94 1.52 6.97
C ILE A 13 -4.79 3.03 6.82
N SER A 14 -5.11 3.78 7.89
CA SER A 14 -4.70 5.17 8.04
C SER A 14 -3.27 5.22 8.54
N ILE A 15 -2.41 5.97 7.85
CA ILE A 15 -1.01 6.14 8.24
C ILE A 15 -0.56 7.57 8.05
N TYR A 16 0.23 8.05 9.00
CA TYR A 16 0.95 9.32 8.90
C TYR A 16 2.43 9.10 9.22
N THR A 17 3.30 9.46 8.28
CA THR A 17 4.75 9.39 8.43
C THR A 17 5.39 10.77 8.31
N ASN A 18 6.59 10.95 8.86
CA ASN A 18 7.34 12.19 8.72
C ASN A 18 8.84 11.90 8.51
N GLU A 19 9.19 11.67 7.25
CA GLU A 19 10.56 11.39 6.82
C GLU A 19 11.29 12.66 6.34
N SER A 20 10.56 13.77 6.18
CA SER A 20 11.14 15.05 5.75
C SER A 20 11.90 15.78 6.86
N SER A 21 11.55 15.54 8.14
CA SER A 21 12.06 16.30 9.26
C SER A 21 13.53 15.99 9.58
N ASN A 22 14.29 17.01 9.94
CA ASN A 22 15.67 16.83 10.42
C ASN A 22 15.75 15.94 11.68
N GLN A 23 14.72 15.99 12.53
CA GLN A 23 14.65 15.15 13.73
C GLN A 23 14.54 13.66 13.39
N PHE A 24 13.82 13.31 12.31
CA PHE A 24 13.76 11.95 11.80
C PHE A 24 15.17 11.45 11.46
N TRP A 25 15.93 12.18 10.64
CA TRP A 25 17.27 11.80 10.22
C TRP A 25 18.28 11.74 11.38
N LYS A 26 18.17 12.63 12.37
CA LYS A 26 18.96 12.54 13.61
C LYS A 26 18.69 11.25 14.38
N ARG A 27 17.42 10.83 14.47
CA ARG A 27 17.04 9.59 15.15
C ARG A 27 17.52 8.35 14.39
N VAL A 28 17.33 8.32 13.07
CA VAL A 28 17.77 7.21 12.21
C VAL A 28 19.27 7.05 12.28
N SER A 29 20.07 8.11 12.06
CA SER A 29 21.53 8.08 12.15
C SER A 29 22.00 7.54 13.50
N ARG A 30 21.42 8.02 14.62
CA ARG A 30 21.77 7.54 15.96
C ARG A 30 21.46 6.05 16.17
N LYS A 31 20.27 5.60 15.74
CA LYS A 31 19.82 4.20 15.93
C LYS A 31 20.56 3.19 15.04
N LEU A 32 21.00 3.62 13.87
CA LEU A 32 21.68 2.77 12.90
C LEU A 32 23.22 2.98 12.88
N ARG A 33 23.76 3.71 13.88
CA ARG A 33 25.20 4.03 13.97
C ARG A 33 26.11 2.79 13.90
N LYS A 34 25.66 1.66 14.43
CA LYS A 34 26.43 0.40 14.39
C LYS A 34 26.69 -0.13 12.97
N TYR A 35 25.85 0.24 11.99
CA TYR A 35 26.02 -0.17 10.60
C TYR A 35 26.77 0.88 9.78
N ASN A 36 26.65 2.15 10.15
CA ASN A 36 27.27 3.24 9.43
C ASN A 36 27.34 4.50 10.34
N ASN A 37 28.48 5.14 10.41
CA ASN A 37 28.69 6.33 11.23
C ASN A 37 28.43 7.64 10.46
N PHE A 38 27.42 7.66 9.57
CA PHE A 38 27.05 8.86 8.85
C PHE A 38 26.44 9.91 9.77
N THR A 39 26.81 11.18 9.53
CA THR A 39 26.03 12.29 10.10
C THR A 39 24.60 12.28 9.55
N PRO A 40 23.61 12.85 10.25
CA PRO A 40 22.22 12.90 9.76
C PRO A 40 22.07 13.47 8.34
N THR A 41 22.81 14.54 8.03
CA THR A 41 22.80 15.19 6.71
C THR A 41 23.39 14.28 5.63
N LYS A 42 24.54 13.66 5.90
CA LYS A 42 25.18 12.73 4.98
C LYS A 42 24.26 11.53 4.71
N LEU A 43 23.68 10.96 5.76
CA LEU A 43 22.75 9.83 5.65
C LEU A 43 21.55 10.17 4.74
N LYS A 44 20.92 11.34 4.96
CA LYS A 44 19.81 11.82 4.14
C LYS A 44 20.22 11.97 2.67
N ASN A 45 21.35 12.60 2.41
CA ASN A 45 21.80 12.86 1.05
C ASN A 45 22.13 11.57 0.29
N GLU A 46 22.84 10.63 0.91
CA GLU A 46 23.17 9.32 0.31
C GLU A 46 21.90 8.49 0.06
N TYR A 47 20.96 8.49 1.00
CA TYR A 47 19.67 7.84 0.83
C TYR A 47 18.89 8.40 -0.37
N LEU A 48 18.75 9.72 -0.46
CA LEU A 48 18.04 10.39 -1.56
C LEU A 48 18.73 10.17 -2.91
N LYS A 49 20.07 10.20 -2.92
CA LYS A 49 20.87 9.91 -4.12
C LYS A 49 20.60 8.49 -4.63
N LEU A 50 20.66 7.49 -3.76
CA LEU A 50 20.37 6.09 -4.13
C LEU A 50 18.93 5.90 -4.60
N CYS A 51 17.96 6.53 -3.94
CA CYS A 51 16.57 6.52 -4.41
C CYS A 51 16.45 7.08 -5.82
N SER A 52 17.09 8.23 -6.11
CA SER A 52 17.09 8.84 -7.44
C SER A 52 17.78 7.99 -8.50
N GLU A 53 18.89 7.34 -8.16
CA GLU A 53 19.59 6.44 -9.08
C GLU A 53 18.75 5.21 -9.46
N LEU A 54 18.06 4.62 -8.49
CA LEU A 54 17.19 3.47 -8.74
C LEU A 54 15.92 3.84 -9.50
N SER A 55 15.34 5.00 -9.24
CA SER A 55 14.13 5.48 -9.93
C SER A 55 14.33 5.79 -11.41
N LYS A 56 15.59 5.90 -11.89
CA LYS A 56 15.88 6.03 -13.32
C LYS A 56 15.71 4.72 -14.10
N LYS A 57 15.67 3.59 -13.43
CA LYS A 57 15.56 2.26 -14.02
C LYS A 57 14.15 1.70 -14.00
N ASP A 58 13.47 1.93 -12.91
CA ASP A 58 12.17 1.34 -12.61
C ASP A 58 11.16 2.44 -12.23
N GLU A 59 9.89 2.26 -12.57
CA GLU A 59 8.81 3.19 -12.15
C GLU A 59 8.60 3.19 -10.64
N GLU A 60 8.94 2.09 -9.97
CA GLU A 60 8.89 1.94 -8.52
C GLU A 60 10.20 1.35 -8.01
N ILE A 61 10.78 1.99 -7.01
CA ILE A 61 12.02 1.50 -6.38
C ILE A 61 11.70 0.48 -5.28
N ASP A 62 12.70 -0.37 -5.00
CA ASP A 62 12.68 -1.23 -3.81
C ASP A 62 13.58 -0.62 -2.74
N LEU A 63 13.00 -0.14 -1.66
CA LEU A 63 13.76 0.44 -0.54
C LEU A 63 14.65 -0.59 0.17
N LEU A 64 14.37 -1.88 0.08
CA LEU A 64 15.28 -2.90 0.59
C LEU A 64 16.64 -2.84 -0.13
N GLU A 65 16.63 -2.68 -1.46
CA GLU A 65 17.84 -2.50 -2.26
C GLU A 65 18.57 -1.18 -1.93
N VAL A 66 17.81 -0.12 -1.64
CA VAL A 66 18.41 1.15 -1.16
C VAL A 66 19.14 0.92 0.15
N PHE A 67 18.53 0.24 1.13
CA PHE A 67 19.16 -0.02 2.42
C PHE A 67 20.38 -0.97 2.30
N LYS A 68 20.30 -1.98 1.44
CA LYS A 68 21.45 -2.87 1.16
C LYS A 68 22.66 -2.08 0.66
N LYS A 69 22.46 -1.21 -0.32
CA LYS A 69 23.52 -0.36 -0.89
C LYS A 69 24.03 0.68 0.11
N LEU A 70 23.12 1.38 0.79
CA LEU A 70 23.43 2.48 1.70
C LEU A 70 24.32 2.04 2.87
N TYR A 71 24.07 0.82 3.37
CA TYR A 71 24.77 0.28 4.53
C TYR A 71 25.77 -0.83 4.17
N ASN A 72 25.88 -1.21 2.90
CA ASN A 72 26.69 -2.31 2.41
C ASN A 72 26.46 -3.60 3.19
N VAL A 73 25.21 -4.05 3.26
CA VAL A 73 24.79 -5.20 4.06
C VAL A 73 23.95 -6.19 3.23
N ASN A 74 23.81 -7.42 3.74
CA ASN A 74 22.92 -8.41 3.16
C ASN A 74 21.43 -8.09 3.40
N SER A 75 20.54 -8.83 2.73
CA SER A 75 19.08 -8.59 2.77
C SER A 75 18.48 -8.74 4.18
N ALA A 76 18.98 -9.66 5.01
CA ALA A 76 18.47 -9.85 6.38
C ALA A 76 18.73 -8.61 7.25
N ILE A 77 19.97 -8.12 7.22
CA ILE A 77 20.34 -6.90 7.96
C ILE A 77 19.60 -5.67 7.38
N ALA A 78 19.48 -5.57 6.05
CA ALA A 78 18.75 -4.48 5.40
C ALA A 78 17.27 -4.46 5.82
N LEU A 79 16.64 -5.62 5.99
CA LEU A 79 15.27 -5.72 6.49
C LEU A 79 15.15 -5.21 7.93
N ASP A 80 16.10 -5.49 8.80
CA ASP A 80 16.11 -4.97 10.17
C ASP A 80 16.33 -3.44 10.18
N ILE A 81 17.18 -2.94 9.31
CA ILE A 81 17.34 -1.49 9.07
C ILE A 81 16.04 -0.87 8.61
N ALA A 82 15.36 -1.47 7.63
CA ALA A 82 14.08 -1.03 7.12
C ALA A 82 13.02 -0.95 8.23
N LYS A 83 12.92 -1.97 9.10
CA LYS A 83 12.02 -1.96 10.26
C LYS A 83 12.32 -0.80 11.24
N VAL A 84 13.60 -0.53 11.50
CA VAL A 84 14.00 0.60 12.37
C VAL A 84 13.63 1.93 11.71
N PHE A 85 13.95 2.11 10.43
CA PHE A 85 13.63 3.29 9.64
C PHE A 85 12.11 3.55 9.66
N ARG A 86 11.31 2.54 9.32
CA ARG A 86 9.85 2.62 9.28
C ARG A 86 9.26 2.97 10.64
N ARG A 87 9.70 2.32 11.72
CA ARG A 87 9.25 2.60 13.09
C ARG A 87 9.54 4.04 13.53
N ILE A 88 10.65 4.63 13.06
CA ILE A 88 10.98 6.04 13.38
C ILE A 88 10.14 7.00 12.54
N SER A 89 9.82 6.64 11.29
CA SER A 89 9.03 7.48 10.38
C SER A 89 7.56 7.58 10.78
N ILE A 90 6.98 6.49 11.29
CA ILE A 90 5.56 6.45 11.67
C ILE A 90 5.27 7.39 12.85
N LYS A 91 4.30 8.27 12.66
CA LYS A 91 3.70 9.11 13.71
C LYS A 91 2.38 8.54 14.19
N ASN A 92 1.60 8.01 13.27
CA ASN A 92 0.34 7.32 13.55
C ASN A 92 0.13 6.22 12.50
N ILE A 93 -0.38 5.08 12.95
CA ILE A 93 -0.82 3.98 12.07
C ILE A 93 -1.93 3.21 12.75
N LYS A 94 -3.06 3.04 12.07
CA LYS A 94 -4.22 2.30 12.57
C LYS A 94 -5.05 1.72 11.43
N LEU A 95 -5.77 0.64 11.67
CA LEU A 95 -6.86 0.22 10.79
C LEU A 95 -8.00 1.24 10.88
N TYR A 96 -8.71 1.46 9.78
CA TYR A 96 -10.00 2.13 9.85
C TYR A 96 -11.01 1.28 10.64
N ASN A 97 -11.88 1.94 11.40
CA ASN A 97 -12.89 1.26 12.20
C ASN A 97 -13.81 0.39 11.32
N GLY A 98 -13.98 -0.87 11.69
CA GLY A 98 -14.78 -1.83 10.91
C GLY A 98 -14.04 -2.48 9.73
N CYS A 99 -12.77 -2.13 9.48
CA CYS A 99 -11.97 -2.75 8.41
C CYS A 99 -11.81 -4.26 8.60
N TYR A 100 -11.38 -4.69 9.78
CA TYR A 100 -11.23 -6.12 10.09
C TYR A 100 -12.54 -6.88 9.90
N ASP A 101 -13.64 -6.31 10.41
CA ASP A 101 -14.98 -6.92 10.30
C ASP A 101 -15.45 -7.00 8.85
N LEU A 102 -15.17 -5.97 8.02
CA LEU A 102 -15.49 -6.01 6.59
C LEU A 102 -14.77 -7.16 5.89
N LEU A 103 -13.45 -7.27 6.08
CA LEU A 103 -12.64 -8.32 5.46
C LEU A 103 -13.10 -9.72 5.91
N SER A 104 -13.36 -9.89 7.20
CA SER A 104 -13.88 -11.13 7.78
C SER A 104 -15.24 -11.51 7.18
N GLU A 105 -16.15 -10.55 7.04
CA GLU A 105 -17.49 -10.77 6.50
C GLU A 105 -17.44 -11.12 5.00
N LEU A 106 -16.61 -10.45 4.22
CA LEU A 106 -16.40 -10.78 2.82
C LEU A 106 -15.86 -12.21 2.63
N LYS A 107 -14.95 -12.66 3.52
CA LYS A 107 -14.49 -14.07 3.49
C LYS A 107 -15.61 -15.04 3.83
N LYS A 108 -16.49 -14.73 4.78
CA LYS A 108 -17.66 -15.56 5.10
C LYS A 108 -18.65 -15.68 3.94
N TYR A 109 -18.78 -14.61 3.12
CA TYR A 109 -19.56 -14.64 1.89
C TYR A 109 -18.86 -15.37 0.72
N GLY A 110 -17.64 -15.89 0.94
CA GLY A 110 -16.90 -16.67 -0.05
C GLY A 110 -16.13 -15.82 -1.06
N TYR A 111 -16.03 -14.50 -0.90
CA TYR A 111 -15.26 -13.67 -1.82
C TYR A 111 -13.76 -13.96 -1.75
N ARG A 112 -13.11 -13.98 -2.92
CA ARG A 112 -11.66 -13.87 -2.99
C ARG A 112 -11.28 -12.41 -2.85
N ILE A 113 -10.31 -12.14 -1.98
CA ILE A 113 -9.87 -10.78 -1.66
C ILE A 113 -8.40 -10.64 -2.03
N PHE A 114 -8.05 -9.57 -2.71
CA PHE A 114 -6.71 -9.25 -3.17
C PHE A 114 -6.29 -7.87 -2.69
N LEU A 115 -4.99 -7.68 -2.53
CA LEU A 115 -4.40 -6.38 -2.22
C LEU A 115 -3.56 -5.90 -3.40
N LEU A 116 -3.72 -4.62 -3.78
CA LEU A 116 -2.92 -3.95 -4.81
C LEU A 116 -2.47 -2.59 -4.27
N SER A 117 -1.24 -2.47 -3.79
CA SER A 117 -0.77 -1.29 -3.08
C SER A 117 0.51 -0.69 -3.65
N ASN A 118 0.52 0.64 -3.84
CA ASN A 118 1.73 1.41 -4.05
C ASN A 118 2.48 1.54 -2.72
N ALA A 119 3.43 0.65 -2.48
CA ALA A 119 4.06 0.50 -1.17
C ALA A 119 5.42 -0.21 -1.26
N GLN A 120 6.09 -0.30 -0.12
CA GLN A 120 7.36 -0.99 0.04
C GLN A 120 7.17 -2.30 0.81
N ASP A 121 7.52 -3.42 0.21
CA ASP A 121 7.33 -4.76 0.79
C ASP A 121 8.01 -4.89 2.15
N CYS A 122 9.22 -4.35 2.28
CA CYS A 122 10.01 -4.37 3.52
C CYS A 122 9.33 -3.67 4.72
N PHE A 123 8.26 -2.89 4.50
CA PHE A 123 7.44 -2.27 5.53
C PHE A 123 6.07 -2.95 5.63
N THR A 124 5.42 -3.14 4.50
CA THR A 124 4.00 -3.46 4.38
C THR A 124 3.68 -4.86 4.90
N ARG A 125 4.52 -5.85 4.64
CA ARG A 125 4.31 -7.23 5.16
C ARG A 125 4.20 -7.27 6.67
N TYR A 126 5.11 -6.58 7.35
CA TYR A 126 5.07 -6.48 8.81
C TYR A 126 3.81 -5.77 9.32
N GLU A 127 3.37 -4.71 8.63
CA GLU A 127 2.19 -3.94 9.05
C GLU A 127 0.90 -4.74 8.86
N LEU A 128 0.75 -5.46 7.75
CA LEU A 128 -0.37 -6.37 7.52
C LEU A 128 -0.46 -7.45 8.61
N HIS A 129 0.67 -8.09 8.92
CA HIS A 129 0.76 -9.10 9.96
C HIS A 129 0.46 -8.54 11.36
N LYS A 130 1.01 -7.36 11.69
CA LYS A 130 0.74 -6.65 12.94
C LYS A 130 -0.75 -6.40 13.17
N PHE A 131 -1.49 -6.05 12.11
CA PHE A 131 -2.93 -5.83 12.16
C PHE A 131 -3.75 -7.12 11.95
N LYS A 132 -3.09 -8.25 11.73
CA LYS A 132 -3.72 -9.57 11.50
C LYS A 132 -4.71 -9.58 10.33
N ILE A 133 -4.43 -8.78 9.30
CA ILE A 133 -5.28 -8.72 8.11
C ILE A 133 -4.67 -9.42 6.89
N ASP A 134 -3.41 -9.81 6.96
CA ASP A 134 -2.72 -10.60 5.93
C ASP A 134 -3.47 -11.91 5.58
N VAL A 135 -4.08 -12.54 6.58
CA VAL A 135 -4.81 -13.81 6.45
C VAL A 135 -6.07 -13.73 5.58
N PHE A 136 -6.60 -12.54 5.33
CA PHE A 136 -7.80 -12.36 4.52
C PHE A 136 -7.51 -12.34 3.01
N PHE A 137 -6.28 -12.03 2.61
CA PHE A 137 -5.93 -11.86 1.20
C PHE A 137 -5.52 -13.18 0.55
N ASN A 138 -6.09 -13.45 -0.61
CA ASN A 138 -5.70 -14.56 -1.47
C ASN A 138 -4.36 -14.31 -2.14
N ASP A 139 -4.06 -13.05 -2.48
CA ASP A 139 -2.73 -12.61 -2.92
C ASP A 139 -2.53 -11.12 -2.58
N ILE A 140 -1.27 -10.73 -2.43
CA ILE A 140 -0.85 -9.38 -2.03
C ILE A 140 0.19 -8.90 -3.04
N ALA A 141 -0.19 -7.93 -3.87
CA ALA A 141 0.68 -7.26 -4.83
C ALA A 141 1.14 -5.90 -4.27
N ILE A 142 2.44 -5.76 -4.06
CA ILE A 142 3.09 -4.55 -3.57
C ILE A 142 4.02 -4.02 -4.66
N SER A 143 3.89 -2.75 -5.03
CA SER A 143 4.55 -2.14 -6.17
C SER A 143 6.07 -2.31 -6.18
N SER A 144 6.74 -2.24 -5.03
CA SER A 144 8.19 -2.44 -4.95
C SER A 144 8.66 -3.80 -5.46
N ASN A 145 7.84 -4.87 -5.35
CA ASN A 145 8.16 -6.20 -5.86
C ASN A 145 7.97 -6.31 -7.38
N TYR A 146 7.11 -5.47 -7.96
CA TYR A 146 6.77 -5.49 -9.38
C TYR A 146 7.58 -4.48 -10.19
N LYS A 147 8.25 -3.53 -9.54
CA LYS A 147 8.95 -2.40 -10.17
C LYS A 147 8.04 -1.48 -10.98
N ILE A 148 6.74 -1.61 -10.78
CA ILE A 148 5.64 -0.87 -11.43
C ILE A 148 4.65 -0.48 -10.35
N LYS A 149 4.02 0.69 -10.47
CA LYS A 149 3.00 1.17 -9.53
C LYS A 149 1.75 1.71 -10.23
N LYS A 150 0.66 1.80 -9.51
CA LYS A 150 -0.54 2.52 -9.96
C LYS A 150 -0.17 4.01 -10.21
N PRO A 151 -0.68 4.68 -11.24
CA PRO A 151 -1.79 4.29 -12.11
C PRO A 151 -1.41 3.41 -13.32
N ASN A 152 -0.16 2.94 -13.46
CA ASN A 152 0.19 2.08 -14.60
C ASN A 152 -0.70 0.83 -14.62
N PRO A 153 -1.50 0.62 -15.70
CA PRO A 153 -2.45 -0.48 -15.77
C PRO A 153 -1.79 -1.87 -15.77
N LEU A 154 -0.50 -1.94 -16.11
CA LEU A 154 0.24 -3.21 -16.08
C LEU A 154 0.31 -3.78 -14.67
N PHE A 155 0.31 -2.95 -13.63
CA PHE A 155 0.37 -3.44 -12.26
C PHE A 155 -0.94 -4.18 -11.88
N LEU A 156 -2.10 -3.59 -12.17
CA LEU A 156 -3.40 -4.24 -11.97
C LEU A 156 -3.54 -5.48 -12.87
N LYS A 157 -3.16 -5.38 -14.14
CA LYS A 157 -3.17 -6.53 -15.09
C LYS A 157 -2.32 -7.68 -14.61
N SER A 158 -1.15 -7.41 -14.01
CA SER A 158 -0.25 -8.44 -13.48
C SER A 158 -0.89 -9.22 -12.33
N LEU A 159 -1.54 -8.53 -11.37
CA LEU A 159 -2.29 -9.17 -10.29
C LEU A 159 -3.41 -10.04 -10.86
N MET A 160 -4.21 -9.49 -11.79
CA MET A 160 -5.35 -10.20 -12.37
C MET A 160 -4.91 -11.44 -13.15
N LYS A 161 -3.87 -11.34 -13.97
CA LYS A 161 -3.32 -12.47 -14.75
C LYS A 161 -2.79 -13.57 -13.83
N LYS A 162 -1.99 -13.21 -12.82
CA LYS A 162 -1.40 -14.16 -11.86
C LYS A 162 -2.45 -14.98 -11.15
N ASN A 163 -3.62 -14.39 -10.85
CA ASN A 163 -4.66 -14.98 -10.02
C ASN A 163 -5.90 -15.43 -10.81
N ASN A 164 -5.85 -15.42 -12.15
CA ASN A 164 -6.98 -15.73 -13.02
C ASN A 164 -8.26 -14.94 -12.70
N ILE A 165 -8.10 -13.65 -12.34
CA ILE A 165 -9.21 -12.75 -12.05
C ILE A 165 -9.86 -12.34 -13.37
N LYS A 166 -11.14 -12.65 -13.55
CA LYS A 166 -11.93 -12.32 -14.77
C LYS A 166 -12.75 -11.06 -14.59
N ASP A 167 -13.27 -10.85 -13.39
CA ASP A 167 -14.11 -9.72 -13.00
C ASP A 167 -13.79 -9.35 -11.55
N ALA A 168 -13.71 -8.07 -11.25
CA ALA A 168 -13.40 -7.59 -9.92
C ALA A 168 -14.05 -6.24 -9.61
N ILE A 169 -14.14 -5.94 -8.31
CA ILE A 169 -14.43 -4.61 -7.79
C ILE A 169 -13.14 -4.04 -7.23
N MET A 170 -12.66 -2.93 -7.78
CA MET A 170 -11.54 -2.17 -7.21
C MET A 170 -12.03 -1.19 -6.16
N ILE A 171 -11.46 -1.24 -4.96
CA ILE A 171 -11.82 -0.39 -3.83
C ILE A 171 -10.58 0.37 -3.38
N GLY A 172 -10.63 1.69 -3.46
CA GLY A 172 -9.48 2.53 -3.14
C GLY A 172 -9.85 3.98 -2.80
N ASN A 173 -8.86 4.72 -2.29
CA ASN A 173 -9.03 6.11 -1.88
C ASN A 173 -8.31 7.11 -2.78
N ASP A 174 -7.50 6.67 -3.71
CA ASP A 174 -6.85 7.52 -4.71
C ASP A 174 -7.60 7.38 -6.05
N TYR A 175 -8.30 8.46 -6.45
CA TYR A 175 -9.09 8.43 -7.67
C TYR A 175 -8.24 8.19 -8.91
N ILE A 176 -7.05 8.78 -8.98
CA ILE A 176 -6.16 8.66 -10.13
C ILE A 176 -5.46 7.30 -10.15
N CYS A 177 -4.98 6.84 -8.99
CA CYS A 177 -4.21 5.62 -8.92
C CYS A 177 -5.08 4.35 -8.86
N ASP A 178 -6.24 4.40 -8.20
CA ASP A 178 -7.07 3.21 -7.97
C ASP A 178 -8.25 3.13 -8.93
N ILE A 179 -8.96 4.25 -9.09
CA ILE A 179 -10.29 4.25 -9.71
C ILE A 179 -10.19 4.35 -11.23
N ILE A 180 -9.44 5.32 -11.76
CA ILE A 180 -9.30 5.51 -13.21
C ILE A 180 -8.77 4.24 -13.91
N PRO A 181 -7.64 3.63 -13.49
CA PRO A 181 -7.14 2.43 -14.18
C PRO A 181 -8.10 1.24 -14.14
N ALA A 182 -8.89 1.12 -13.06
CA ALA A 182 -9.90 0.07 -12.96
C ALA A 182 -11.09 0.31 -13.90
N ILE A 183 -11.55 1.57 -14.02
CA ILE A 183 -12.60 1.97 -15.00
C ILE A 183 -12.13 1.69 -16.43
N ASP A 184 -10.91 2.06 -16.77
CA ASP A 184 -10.31 1.82 -18.10
C ASP A 184 -10.27 0.33 -18.45
N MET A 185 -10.15 -0.52 -17.43
CA MET A 185 -10.22 -1.97 -17.56
C MET A 185 -11.64 -2.54 -17.43
N LYS A 186 -12.68 -1.68 -17.45
CA LYS A 186 -14.10 -2.03 -17.33
C LYS A 186 -14.46 -2.76 -16.02
N LEU A 187 -13.69 -2.57 -14.97
CA LEU A 187 -14.00 -3.09 -13.64
C LEU A 187 -14.99 -2.18 -12.91
N LYS A 188 -15.78 -2.75 -12.02
CA LYS A 188 -16.56 -1.99 -11.05
C LYS A 188 -15.63 -1.34 -10.02
N THR A 189 -16.01 -0.17 -9.52
CA THR A 189 -15.17 0.58 -8.58
C THR A 189 -15.96 1.09 -7.39
N ILE A 190 -15.32 1.17 -6.23
CA ILE A 190 -15.84 1.85 -5.04
C ILE A 190 -14.78 2.85 -4.60
N TYR A 191 -15.06 4.14 -4.78
CA TYR A 191 -14.18 5.21 -4.32
C TYR A 191 -14.52 5.56 -2.86
N ILE A 192 -13.52 5.50 -1.99
CA ILE A 192 -13.63 5.86 -0.57
C ILE A 192 -12.86 7.15 -0.35
N GLU A 193 -13.55 8.25 -0.03
CA GLU A 193 -12.90 9.51 0.29
C GLU A 193 -12.49 9.54 1.76
N THR A 194 -11.20 9.44 2.03
CA THR A 194 -10.60 9.50 3.36
C THR A 194 -9.72 10.75 3.50
N GLU A 195 -9.08 10.93 4.64
CA GLU A 195 -8.22 12.09 4.91
C GLU A 195 -7.01 12.23 3.99
N THR A 196 -6.62 11.14 3.33
CA THR A 196 -5.49 11.11 2.37
C THR A 196 -5.91 11.17 0.92
N SER A 197 -7.22 11.23 0.64
CA SER A 197 -7.74 11.26 -0.73
C SER A 197 -7.55 12.64 -1.37
N ASN A 198 -7.28 12.63 -2.68
CA ASN A 198 -7.34 13.85 -3.48
C ASN A 198 -8.80 14.30 -3.60
N THR A 199 -9.04 15.61 -3.51
CA THR A 199 -10.38 16.16 -3.70
C THR A 199 -10.81 16.00 -5.16
N VAL A 200 -11.81 15.18 -5.40
CA VAL A 200 -12.42 15.00 -6.73
C VAL A 200 -13.90 15.37 -6.66
N LEU A 201 -14.30 16.31 -7.52
CA LEU A 201 -15.68 16.77 -7.62
C LEU A 201 -16.46 15.91 -8.59
N ASN A 202 -17.80 15.82 -8.39
CA ASN A 202 -18.76 15.18 -9.30
C ASN A 202 -18.53 13.67 -9.55
N VAL A 203 -17.91 12.95 -8.59
CA VAL A 203 -17.80 11.49 -8.64
C VAL A 203 -18.55 10.85 -7.48
N SER A 204 -19.13 9.69 -7.76
CA SER A 204 -19.79 8.89 -6.70
C SER A 204 -18.74 8.37 -5.74
N LYS A 205 -18.92 8.63 -4.45
CA LYS A 205 -17.96 8.25 -3.41
C LYS A 205 -18.62 7.94 -2.08
N ILE A 206 -17.96 7.08 -1.29
CA ILE A 206 -18.31 6.87 0.11
C ILE A 206 -17.42 7.77 0.94
N LYS A 207 -18.00 8.70 1.71
CA LYS A 207 -17.25 9.58 2.60
C LYS A 207 -16.83 8.82 3.85
N GLY A 208 -15.50 8.77 4.10
CA GLY A 208 -14.89 8.00 5.17
C GLY A 208 -14.99 6.49 4.96
N PHE A 209 -14.31 5.72 5.82
CA PHE A 209 -14.44 4.27 5.81
C PHE A 209 -15.76 3.86 6.51
N ASP A 210 -16.77 3.54 5.75
CA ASP A 210 -18.08 3.08 6.24
C ASP A 210 -18.30 1.62 5.82
N LYS A 211 -18.08 0.70 6.75
CA LYS A 211 -18.23 -0.75 6.53
C LYS A 211 -19.57 -1.10 5.87
N LYS A 212 -20.68 -0.56 6.40
CA LYS A 212 -22.02 -0.91 5.92
C LYS A 212 -22.25 -0.44 4.49
N LYS A 213 -21.87 0.80 4.16
CA LYS A 213 -22.00 1.34 2.80
C LYS A 213 -21.11 0.59 1.81
N ILE A 214 -19.87 0.27 2.18
CA ILE A 214 -18.95 -0.50 1.34
C ILE A 214 -19.52 -1.89 1.05
N LEU A 215 -19.94 -2.61 2.09
CA LEU A 215 -20.54 -3.94 1.95
C LEU A 215 -21.79 -3.93 1.08
N ASN A 216 -22.72 -3.00 1.35
CA ASN A 216 -23.95 -2.89 0.57
C ASN A 216 -23.65 -2.59 -0.92
N GLN A 217 -22.65 -1.76 -1.20
CA GLN A 217 -22.27 -1.47 -2.58
C GLN A 217 -21.63 -2.70 -3.27
N ILE A 218 -20.83 -3.48 -2.56
CA ILE A 218 -20.28 -4.75 -3.06
C ILE A 218 -21.44 -5.70 -3.39
N LEU A 219 -22.38 -5.91 -2.46
CA LEU A 219 -23.53 -6.80 -2.66
C LEU A 219 -24.39 -6.37 -3.83
N LYS A 220 -24.65 -5.06 -3.99
CA LYS A 220 -25.38 -4.52 -5.15
C LYS A 220 -24.66 -4.81 -6.47
N TYR A 221 -23.34 -4.78 -6.49
CA TYR A 221 -22.58 -5.08 -7.70
C TYR A 221 -22.51 -6.58 -8.03
N THR A 222 -22.60 -7.43 -7.03
CA THR A 222 -22.48 -8.89 -7.20
C THR A 222 -23.81 -9.60 -7.32
N ASN A 223 -24.89 -9.02 -6.79
CA ASN A 223 -26.27 -9.53 -6.88
C ASN A 223 -27.19 -8.50 -7.54
N PRO A 224 -27.13 -8.30 -8.86
CA PRO A 224 -27.89 -7.24 -9.54
C PRO A 224 -29.41 -7.47 -9.62
N SER A 225 -29.94 -8.56 -9.02
CA SER A 225 -31.35 -8.94 -9.12
C SER A 225 -32.21 -8.53 -7.92
N ASN A 226 -31.78 -7.55 -7.10
CA ASN A 226 -32.60 -6.93 -6.05
C ASN A 226 -32.69 -5.43 -6.22
#